data_12eb7849889f185b102be0895bd77471
#
_entry.id   12eb7849889f185b102be0895bd77471
#
_cell.length_a   1.000
_cell.length_b   1.000
_cell.length_c   1.000
_cell.angle_alpha   90.00
_cell.angle_beta   90.00
_cell.angle_gamma   90.00
#
_symmetry.space_group_name_H-M   'P 1'
#
loop_
_entity.id
_entity.type
_entity.pdbx_description
1 polymer ?
#
loop_
_entity_poly.entity_id
_entity_poly.type
_entity_poly.pdbx_seq_one_letter_code
_entity_poly.pdbx_strand_id
1 'polypeptide(L)'
;SCALRPSKKTISSPRIGKFKNAVVTDSATTPDFVGELESGKYDHLKEKPIVTYCTGGIRCEVLSLLMKNRGFKEVYQIDGGIVRYGEEFGDDSLWQGSLYVFDKRLKIDFSDHPKVLGKCDYCASSTSQFFDCANLDCRCLFLLCRDCADKSPKILCPKCRAKN
;
A
#
# COMPACT_ATOMS: atom_id res chain seq x y z
N SER A 1 10.11 -1.70 15.62
CA SER A 1 11.03 -0.67 15.13
C SER A 1 10.69 -0.39 13.67
N CYS A 2 9.86 0.62 13.44
CA CYS A 2 9.52 1.07 12.10
C CYS A 2 10.71 1.86 11.57
N ALA A 3 11.63 1.20 10.85
CA ALA A 3 12.72 1.88 10.17
C ALA A 3 12.16 2.56 8.92
N LEU A 4 11.70 3.78 9.09
CA LEU A 4 11.47 4.74 8.03
C LEU A 4 12.83 5.06 7.40
N ARG A 5 13.15 4.43 6.29
CA ARG A 5 14.27 4.87 5.45
C ARG A 5 13.79 6.05 4.61
N PRO A 6 14.38 7.23 4.76
CA PRO A 6 14.08 8.36 3.89
C PRO A 6 14.52 8.04 2.46
N SER A 7 13.74 8.48 1.49
CA SER A 7 14.03 8.50 0.05
C SER A 7 13.75 7.26 -0.80
N LYS A 8 12.98 6.29 -0.37
CA LYS A 8 12.55 5.22 -1.30
C LYS A 8 11.03 5.20 -1.34
N LYS A 9 10.47 5.33 -2.54
CA LYS A 9 9.03 5.23 -2.78
C LYS A 9 8.49 4.07 -1.97
N THR A 10 7.81 4.40 -0.89
CA THR A 10 7.10 3.42 -0.08
C THR A 10 6.12 2.76 -1.02
N ILE A 11 6.24 1.46 -1.19
CA ILE A 11 5.25 0.70 -1.94
C ILE A 11 3.99 0.79 -1.12
N SER A 12 3.11 1.66 -1.56
CA SER A 12 1.83 1.75 -0.95
C SER A 12 1.10 0.44 -1.20
N SER A 13 0.63 -0.22 -0.14
CA SER A 13 -0.22 -1.40 -0.23
C SER A 13 -1.37 -1.29 -1.28
N PRO A 14 -1.84 -0.09 -1.67
CA PRO A 14 -2.83 0.11 -2.73
C PRO A 14 -2.44 -0.40 -4.12
N ARG A 15 -1.16 -0.62 -4.41
CA ARG A 15 -0.75 -1.16 -5.73
C ARG A 15 -1.25 -2.58 -5.99
N ILE A 16 -1.38 -3.39 -4.95
CA ILE A 16 -1.81 -4.80 -5.07
C ILE A 16 -3.09 -5.12 -4.31
N GLY A 17 -3.55 -4.22 -3.43
CA GLY A 17 -4.80 -4.40 -2.70
C GLY A 17 -5.33 -3.13 -2.08
N LYS A 18 -6.66 -3.00 -2.06
CA LYS A 18 -7.40 -1.88 -1.45
C LYS A 18 -8.84 -2.25 -1.18
N PHE A 19 -9.51 -1.52 -0.29
CA PHE A 19 -10.94 -1.62 -0.16
C PHE A 19 -11.65 -1.07 -1.40
N LYS A 20 -12.78 -1.66 -1.74
CA LYS A 20 -13.69 -1.14 -2.77
C LYS A 20 -14.01 0.33 -2.47
N ASN A 21 -13.88 1.20 -3.47
CA ASN A 21 -14.11 2.65 -3.35
C ASN A 21 -13.19 3.40 -2.38
N ALA A 22 -12.06 2.82 -1.96
CA ALA A 22 -11.13 3.50 -1.07
C ALA A 22 -10.47 4.71 -1.75
N VAL A 23 -10.40 5.82 -1.02
CA VAL A 23 -9.55 6.95 -1.38
C VAL A 23 -8.10 6.58 -1.07
N VAL A 24 -7.29 6.50 -2.09
CA VAL A 24 -5.86 6.19 -1.96
C VAL A 24 -5.09 7.49 -1.85
N THR A 25 -4.30 7.63 -0.79
CA THR A 25 -3.43 8.80 -0.60
C THR A 25 -2.14 8.65 -1.42
N ASP A 26 -1.58 9.76 -1.89
CA ASP A 26 -0.28 9.76 -2.58
C ASP A 26 0.90 9.76 -1.60
N SER A 27 0.60 9.88 -0.30
CA SER A 27 1.57 9.95 0.78
C SER A 27 2.34 8.65 0.96
N ALA A 28 3.65 8.74 1.01
CA ALA A 28 4.54 7.63 1.26
C ALA A 28 4.79 7.43 2.78
N THR A 29 4.69 8.49 3.55
CA THR A 29 4.96 8.51 4.99
C THR A 29 3.83 9.19 5.76
N THR A 30 3.82 9.03 7.09
CA THR A 30 2.86 9.74 7.95
C THR A 30 3.01 11.27 7.86
N PRO A 31 4.23 11.86 7.87
CA PRO A 31 4.39 13.29 7.62
C PRO A 31 3.83 13.77 6.27
N ASP A 32 4.02 12.99 5.18
CA ASP A 32 3.45 13.33 3.88
C ASP A 32 1.92 13.39 3.93
N PHE A 33 1.30 12.43 4.63
CA PHE A 33 -0.15 12.41 4.81
C PHE A 33 -0.65 13.60 5.64
N VAL A 34 0.10 13.99 6.67
CA VAL A 34 -0.20 15.21 7.44
C VAL A 34 -0.17 16.44 6.54
N GLY A 35 0.84 16.56 5.67
CA GLY A 35 0.92 17.63 4.68
C GLY A 35 -0.27 17.63 3.71
N GLU A 36 -0.71 16.48 3.23
CA GLU A 36 -1.91 16.37 2.40
C GLU A 36 -3.18 16.80 3.15
N LEU A 37 -3.32 16.45 4.44
CA LEU A 37 -4.44 16.90 5.27
C LEU A 37 -4.43 18.42 5.46
N GLU A 38 -3.25 19.01 5.66
CA GLU A 38 -3.09 20.45 5.86
C GLU A 38 -3.31 21.26 4.58
N SER A 39 -3.08 20.65 3.41
CA SER A 39 -3.35 21.28 2.12
C SER A 39 -4.84 21.46 1.80
N GLY A 40 -5.73 20.90 2.61
CA GLY A 40 -7.18 20.94 2.37
C GLY A 40 -7.67 19.95 1.31
N LYS A 41 -6.81 19.07 0.76
CA LYS A 41 -7.14 18.08 -0.27
C LYS A 41 -8.37 17.23 0.09
N TYR A 42 -8.57 16.96 1.38
CA TYR A 42 -9.64 16.11 1.89
C TYR A 42 -10.76 16.87 2.61
N ASP A 43 -10.80 18.18 2.54
CA ASP A 43 -11.80 18.99 3.27
C ASP A 43 -13.23 18.68 2.88
N HIS A 44 -13.47 18.28 1.64
CA HIS A 44 -14.77 17.83 1.14
C HIS A 44 -15.29 16.54 1.81
N LEU A 45 -14.45 15.87 2.60
CA LEU A 45 -14.79 14.66 3.35
C LEU A 45 -15.05 14.92 4.83
N LYS A 46 -14.85 16.14 5.35
CA LYS A 46 -14.97 16.44 6.78
C LYS A 46 -16.33 16.13 7.38
N GLU A 47 -17.38 16.27 6.59
CA GLU A 47 -18.77 16.04 6.99
C GLU A 47 -19.22 14.57 6.76
N LYS A 48 -18.37 13.72 6.21
CA LYS A 48 -18.70 12.33 5.87
C LYS A 48 -18.07 11.37 6.86
N PRO A 49 -18.70 10.22 7.16
CA PRO A 49 -18.06 9.16 7.91
C PRO A 49 -16.86 8.59 7.13
N ILE A 50 -15.72 8.55 7.79
CA ILE A 50 -14.47 8.06 7.23
C ILE A 50 -13.99 6.88 8.04
N VAL A 51 -13.59 5.81 7.35
CA VAL A 51 -12.91 4.67 7.96
C VAL A 51 -11.46 4.67 7.51
N THR A 52 -10.55 4.82 8.44
CA THR A 52 -9.11 4.69 8.20
C THR A 52 -8.67 3.25 8.35
N TYR A 53 -7.69 2.85 7.56
CA TYR A 53 -7.13 1.50 7.63
C TYR A 53 -5.63 1.47 7.34
N CYS A 54 -4.94 0.53 7.96
CA CYS A 54 -3.56 0.17 7.63
C CYS A 54 -3.37 -1.33 7.93
N THR A 55 -2.19 -1.87 7.70
CA THR A 55 -1.90 -3.30 7.84
C THR A 55 -2.33 -3.86 9.20
N GLY A 56 -1.88 -3.26 10.31
CA GLY A 56 -2.15 -3.72 11.68
C GLY A 56 -2.87 -2.73 12.59
N GLY A 57 -3.43 -1.63 12.07
CA GLY A 57 -4.20 -0.65 12.86
C GLY A 57 -3.38 0.46 13.52
N ILE A 58 -2.14 0.22 13.94
CA ILE A 58 -1.34 1.13 14.77
C ILE A 58 -1.20 2.56 14.20
N ARG A 59 -0.95 2.70 12.91
CA ARG A 59 -0.84 4.01 12.25
C ARG A 59 -2.16 4.77 12.25
N CYS A 60 -3.27 4.04 12.20
CA CYS A 60 -4.62 4.62 12.15
C CYS A 60 -5.00 5.31 13.44
N GLU A 61 -4.50 4.88 14.60
CA GLU A 61 -4.75 5.54 15.88
C GLU A 61 -4.29 7.01 15.84
N VAL A 62 -3.05 7.22 15.45
CA VAL A 62 -2.48 8.58 15.34
C VAL A 62 -3.18 9.38 14.25
N LEU A 63 -3.41 8.79 13.07
CA LEU A 63 -4.03 9.48 11.94
C LEU A 63 -5.48 9.85 12.22
N SER A 64 -6.26 8.99 12.86
CA SER A 64 -7.66 9.28 13.23
C SER A 64 -7.75 10.43 14.20
N LEU A 65 -6.85 10.50 15.18
CA LEU A 65 -6.79 11.63 16.12
C LEU A 65 -6.43 12.94 15.40
N LEU A 66 -5.43 12.90 14.52
CA LEU A 66 -5.03 14.07 13.73
C LEU A 66 -6.18 14.57 12.84
N MET A 67 -6.92 13.67 12.20
CA MET A 67 -8.08 14.04 11.39
C MET A 67 -9.18 14.67 12.23
N LYS A 68 -9.53 14.10 13.38
CA LYS A 68 -10.52 14.67 14.32
C LYS A 68 -10.12 16.09 14.75
N ASN A 69 -8.85 16.31 15.09
CA ASN A 69 -8.34 17.63 15.47
C ASN A 69 -8.38 18.64 14.31
N ARG A 70 -8.50 18.20 13.07
CA ARG A 70 -8.64 19.05 11.87
C ARG A 70 -10.08 19.20 11.39
N GLY A 71 -11.04 18.81 12.22
CA GLY A 71 -12.47 19.05 12.00
C GLY A 71 -13.19 17.96 11.20
N PHE A 72 -12.60 16.78 11.04
CA PHE A 72 -13.33 15.62 10.52
C PHE A 72 -14.27 15.10 11.62
N LYS A 73 -15.57 15.09 11.36
CA LYS A 73 -16.60 14.81 12.37
C LYS A 73 -16.65 13.36 12.79
N GLU A 74 -16.61 12.45 11.82
CA GLU A 74 -16.79 11.02 12.05
C GLU A 74 -15.59 10.25 11.48
N VAL A 75 -14.63 9.92 12.32
CA VAL A 75 -13.44 9.16 11.94
C VAL A 75 -13.38 7.88 12.73
N TYR A 76 -13.43 6.77 12.02
CA TYR A 76 -13.36 5.41 12.53
C TYR A 76 -12.07 4.74 12.05
N GLN A 77 -11.72 3.62 12.65
CA GLN A 77 -10.62 2.78 12.20
C GLN A 77 -11.03 1.30 12.24
N ILE A 78 -10.43 0.51 11.38
CA ILE A 78 -10.61 -0.94 11.39
C ILE A 78 -9.78 -1.52 12.53
N ASP A 79 -10.45 -2.16 13.49
CA ASP A 79 -9.80 -2.83 14.63
C ASP A 79 -8.90 -3.97 14.15
N GLY A 80 -7.65 -4.01 14.63
CA GLY A 80 -6.63 -4.96 14.19
C GLY A 80 -6.17 -4.78 12.73
N GLY A 81 -6.67 -3.75 12.04
CA GLY A 81 -6.29 -3.41 10.67
C GLY A 81 -6.76 -4.42 9.61
N ILE A 82 -6.12 -4.35 8.43
CA ILE A 82 -6.50 -5.17 7.27
C ILE A 82 -6.26 -6.66 7.52
N VAL A 83 -5.23 -7.02 8.29
CA VAL A 83 -4.89 -8.43 8.55
C VAL A 83 -6.07 -9.12 9.24
N ARG A 84 -6.52 -8.59 10.38
CA ARG A 84 -7.64 -9.15 11.12
C ARG A 84 -8.93 -9.14 10.30
N TYR A 85 -9.20 -8.03 9.59
CA TYR A 85 -10.35 -7.93 8.71
C TYR A 85 -10.36 -9.01 7.62
N GLY A 86 -9.22 -9.26 6.98
CA GLY A 86 -9.10 -10.26 5.93
C GLY A 86 -9.22 -11.69 6.45
N GLU A 87 -8.68 -11.97 7.64
CA GLU A 87 -8.81 -13.27 8.32
C GLU A 87 -10.27 -13.59 8.70
N GLU A 88 -11.04 -12.56 9.08
CA GLU A 88 -12.42 -12.73 9.51
C GLU A 88 -13.41 -12.84 8.35
N PHE A 89 -13.23 -12.03 7.29
CA PHE A 89 -14.19 -11.92 6.19
C PHE A 89 -13.78 -12.65 4.90
N GLY A 90 -12.51 -12.98 4.71
CA GLY A 90 -12.03 -13.75 3.56
C GLY A 90 -12.60 -13.27 2.21
N ASP A 91 -13.24 -14.16 1.48
CA ASP A 91 -13.86 -13.91 0.17
C ASP A 91 -15.07 -12.97 0.22
N ASP A 92 -15.79 -12.91 1.33
CA ASP A 92 -16.95 -12.03 1.54
C ASP A 92 -16.53 -10.59 1.88
N SER A 93 -15.23 -10.31 1.85
CA SER A 93 -14.68 -9.02 2.22
C SER A 93 -14.84 -7.93 1.15
N LEU A 94 -14.88 -6.68 1.58
CA LEU A 94 -14.79 -5.53 0.68
C LEU A 94 -13.35 -5.26 0.22
N TRP A 95 -12.39 -6.04 0.70
CA TRP A 95 -10.99 -5.97 0.27
C TRP A 95 -10.84 -6.54 -1.14
N GLN A 96 -10.08 -5.87 -1.98
CA GLN A 96 -9.76 -6.31 -3.33
C GLN A 96 -8.26 -6.47 -3.48
N GLY A 97 -7.85 -7.63 -3.97
CA GLY A 97 -6.44 -7.94 -4.21
C GLY A 97 -5.71 -8.53 -3.01
N SER A 98 -4.39 -8.40 -3.00
CA SER A 98 -3.50 -8.94 -1.98
C SER A 98 -3.06 -7.86 -1.00
N LEU A 99 -2.77 -8.23 0.25
CA LEU A 99 -2.18 -7.32 1.23
C LEU A 99 -0.65 -7.43 1.17
N TYR A 100 0.03 -6.29 0.98
CA TYR A 100 1.48 -6.23 1.17
C TYR A 100 1.84 -6.30 2.66
N VAL A 101 2.77 -7.17 3.00
CA VAL A 101 3.32 -7.32 4.35
C VAL A 101 4.84 -7.14 4.34
N PHE A 102 5.38 -6.64 5.46
CA PHE A 102 6.80 -6.29 5.59
C PHE A 102 7.67 -7.46 6.09
N ASP A 103 7.24 -8.69 5.82
CA ASP A 103 7.99 -9.90 6.16
C ASP A 103 8.39 -10.68 4.89
N LYS A 104 9.01 -11.86 5.07
CA LYS A 104 9.51 -12.71 3.97
C LYS A 104 8.43 -13.16 2.98
N ARG A 105 7.16 -13.14 3.38
CA ARG A 105 6.02 -13.50 2.52
C ARG A 105 5.74 -12.43 1.46
N LEU A 106 6.06 -11.17 1.73
CA LEU A 106 5.82 -9.97 0.92
C LEU A 106 4.34 -9.67 0.65
N LYS A 107 3.48 -10.70 0.64
CA LYS A 107 2.02 -10.53 0.47
C LYS A 107 1.24 -11.60 1.22
N ILE A 108 -0.01 -11.26 1.54
CA ILE A 108 -1.04 -12.18 2.03
C ILE A 108 -2.23 -12.05 1.08
N ASP A 109 -2.77 -13.20 0.67
CA ASP A 109 -4.03 -13.32 -0.05
C ASP A 109 -5.09 -13.80 0.95
N PHE A 110 -6.23 -13.12 1.01
CA PHE A 110 -7.36 -13.47 1.89
C PHE A 110 -8.42 -14.32 1.15
N SER A 111 -8.19 -14.62 -0.11
CA SER A 111 -9.06 -15.35 -1.01
C SER A 111 -8.25 -16.38 -1.79
N ASP A 112 -8.87 -17.49 -2.16
CA ASP A 112 -8.26 -18.50 -3.05
C ASP A 112 -8.07 -17.94 -4.47
N HIS A 113 -8.88 -16.96 -4.86
CA HIS A 113 -8.84 -16.30 -6.17
C HIS A 113 -8.73 -14.77 -6.04
N PRO A 114 -7.64 -14.23 -5.48
CA PRO A 114 -7.51 -12.80 -5.26
C PRO A 114 -7.46 -12.04 -6.60
N LYS A 115 -8.22 -10.96 -6.69
CA LYS A 115 -8.16 -10.07 -7.85
C LYS A 115 -6.77 -9.44 -7.97
N VAL A 116 -6.07 -9.69 -9.07
CA VAL A 116 -4.76 -9.11 -9.31
C VAL A 116 -4.90 -7.66 -9.77
N LEU A 117 -4.61 -6.71 -8.88
CA LEU A 117 -4.71 -5.26 -9.16
C LEU A 117 -3.39 -4.66 -9.65
N GLY A 118 -2.27 -5.25 -9.26
CA GLY A 118 -0.94 -4.76 -9.59
C GLY A 118 -0.59 -4.97 -11.06
N LYS A 119 0.33 -4.15 -11.56
CA LYS A 119 0.87 -4.26 -12.91
C LYS A 119 2.38 -4.32 -12.87
N CYS A 120 2.94 -5.19 -13.72
CA CYS A 120 4.37 -5.32 -13.94
C CYS A 120 4.98 -3.98 -14.38
N ASP A 121 6.01 -3.54 -13.71
CA ASP A 121 6.70 -2.28 -14.04
C ASP A 121 7.50 -2.35 -15.35
N TYR A 122 7.62 -3.55 -15.99
CA TYR A 122 8.28 -3.73 -17.28
C TYR A 122 7.31 -3.84 -18.45
N CYS A 123 6.29 -4.69 -18.35
CA CYS A 123 5.40 -5.01 -19.48
C CYS A 123 3.94 -4.67 -19.22
N ALA A 124 3.61 -4.10 -18.06
CA ALA A 124 2.24 -3.76 -17.64
C ALA A 124 1.26 -4.95 -17.50
N SER A 125 1.70 -6.20 -17.63
CA SER A 125 0.89 -7.38 -17.34
C SER A 125 0.46 -7.39 -15.87
N SER A 126 -0.70 -7.98 -15.58
CA SER A 126 -1.20 -8.11 -14.21
C SER A 126 -0.26 -8.97 -13.36
N THR A 127 0.14 -8.46 -12.20
CA THR A 127 0.97 -9.19 -11.24
C THR A 127 0.83 -8.61 -9.84
N SER A 128 0.95 -9.45 -8.82
CA SER A 128 1.10 -9.05 -7.42
C SER A 128 2.46 -9.43 -6.84
N GLN A 129 3.41 -9.84 -7.70
CA GLN A 129 4.75 -10.26 -7.26
C GLN A 129 5.69 -9.06 -7.13
N PHE A 130 6.38 -9.00 -5.99
CA PHE A 130 7.39 -7.99 -5.71
C PHE A 130 8.80 -8.56 -5.82
N PHE A 131 9.69 -7.74 -6.32
CA PHE A 131 11.12 -8.02 -6.40
C PHE A 131 11.93 -6.85 -5.87
N ASP A 132 13.03 -7.15 -5.20
CA ASP A 132 14.03 -6.15 -4.81
C ASP A 132 14.95 -5.84 -5.99
N CYS A 133 15.29 -4.56 -6.13
CA CYS A 133 16.29 -4.14 -7.10
C CYS A 133 17.66 -4.72 -6.73
N ALA A 134 18.29 -5.43 -7.66
CA ALA A 134 19.62 -6.03 -7.48
C ALA A 134 20.75 -4.98 -7.34
N ASN A 135 20.46 -3.70 -7.56
CA ASN A 135 21.39 -2.63 -7.24
C ASN A 135 21.37 -2.39 -5.72
N LEU A 136 22.47 -2.70 -5.05
CA LEU A 136 22.60 -2.64 -3.59
C LEU A 136 22.41 -1.22 -3.03
N ASP A 137 22.74 -0.18 -3.79
CA ASP A 137 22.53 1.21 -3.40
C ASP A 137 21.07 1.65 -3.54
N CYS A 138 20.32 0.97 -4.41
CA CYS A 138 18.92 1.30 -4.68
C CYS A 138 17.97 0.50 -3.79
N ARG A 139 18.05 -0.83 -3.80
CA ARG A 139 17.17 -1.76 -3.07
C ARG A 139 15.68 -1.41 -3.14
N CYS A 140 15.26 -0.79 -4.25
CA CYS A 140 13.86 -0.42 -4.46
C CYS A 140 13.04 -1.68 -4.71
N LEU A 141 11.96 -1.85 -3.98
CA LEU A 141 10.97 -2.90 -4.21
C LEU A 141 10.01 -2.46 -5.33
N PHE A 142 9.71 -3.33 -6.29
CA PHE A 142 8.87 -3.01 -7.44
C PHE A 142 8.11 -4.25 -7.93
N LEU A 143 7.07 -4.05 -8.74
CA LEU A 143 6.26 -5.14 -9.28
C LEU A 143 6.86 -5.67 -10.58
N LEU A 144 7.08 -6.98 -10.64
CA LEU A 144 7.58 -7.65 -11.84
C LEU A 144 6.83 -8.97 -12.04
N CYS A 145 6.34 -9.24 -13.25
CA CYS A 145 5.77 -10.56 -13.56
C CYS A 145 6.87 -11.60 -13.74
N ARG A 146 6.50 -12.87 -13.59
CA ARG A 146 7.44 -13.98 -13.68
C ARG A 146 8.15 -14.04 -15.02
N ASP A 147 7.43 -13.88 -16.12
CA ASP A 147 8.00 -13.88 -17.46
C ASP A 147 9.07 -12.81 -17.67
N CYS A 148 8.88 -11.62 -17.10
CA CYS A 148 9.87 -10.56 -17.15
C CYS A 148 11.05 -10.82 -16.21
N ALA A 149 10.83 -11.46 -15.07
CA ALA A 149 11.88 -11.84 -14.15
C ALA A 149 12.79 -12.91 -14.77
N ASP A 150 12.20 -13.95 -15.35
CA ASP A 150 12.93 -15.08 -15.97
C ASP A 150 13.76 -14.64 -17.20
N LYS A 151 13.28 -13.64 -17.94
CA LYS A 151 13.97 -13.05 -19.10
C LYS A 151 15.05 -12.03 -18.73
N SER A 152 15.15 -11.64 -17.47
CA SER A 152 16.05 -10.57 -17.02
C SER A 152 17.29 -11.17 -16.34
N PRO A 153 18.48 -11.01 -16.90
CA PRO A 153 19.72 -11.53 -16.31
C PRO A 153 20.03 -10.88 -14.96
N LYS A 154 19.54 -9.66 -14.75
CA LYS A 154 19.64 -8.93 -13.50
C LYS A 154 18.33 -8.17 -13.24
N ILE A 155 17.71 -8.41 -12.09
CA ILE A 155 16.45 -7.77 -11.71
C ILE A 155 16.73 -6.36 -11.19
N LEU A 156 16.48 -5.35 -12.03
CA LEU A 156 16.66 -3.94 -11.70
C LEU A 156 15.32 -3.21 -11.72
N CYS A 157 15.12 -2.26 -10.83
CA CYS A 157 13.93 -1.40 -10.93
C CYS A 157 13.99 -0.53 -12.20
N PRO A 158 12.86 0.00 -12.70
CA PRO A 158 12.85 0.79 -13.93
C PRO A 158 13.86 1.94 -13.94
N LYS A 159 14.10 2.58 -12.79
CA LYS A 159 15.09 3.67 -12.67
C LYS A 159 16.53 3.21 -12.85
N CYS A 160 16.88 2.06 -12.25
CA CYS A 160 18.23 1.52 -12.39
C CYS A 160 18.47 0.88 -13.77
N ARG A 161 17.40 0.32 -14.36
CA ARG A 161 17.44 -0.22 -15.72
C ARG A 161 17.66 0.85 -16.77
N ALA A 162 17.08 2.04 -16.58
CA ALA A 162 17.27 3.18 -17.51
C ALA A 162 18.67 3.82 -17.42
N LYS A 163 19.48 3.46 -16.40
CA LYS A 163 20.83 4.00 -16.19
C LYS A 163 21.95 3.05 -16.65
N ASN A 164 21.58 1.82 -17.02
CA ASN A 164 22.47 0.82 -17.60
C ASN A 164 22.18 0.64 -19.10
#